data_f356ed554616354d76f8a01ce7f1c5a0
#
_entry.id   f356ed554616354d76f8a01ce7f1c5a0
#
_cell.length_a   1.000
_cell.length_b   1.000
_cell.length_c   1.000
_cell.angle_alpha   90.00
_cell.angle_beta   90.00
_cell.angle_gamma   90.00
#
_symmetry.space_group_name_H-M   'P 1'
#
loop_
_entity.id
_entity.type
_entity.pdbx_description
1 polymer ?
#
loop_
_entity_poly.entity_id
_entity_poly.type
_entity_poly.pdbx_seq_one_letter_code
_entity_poly.pdbx_strand_id
1 'polypeptide(L)'
;MLVMLVVFSANLFADVLVLFNSYGWLVKDVVDGFVIPENWQVLHTSASKWYVESKVTQTKYELPTTLPLGTYKILENYLISETGDVFTNTAFGLARVLEKGKTENVLRLSEKSDVLFRIPGSYRIYYSLKEDTLEQFFELRAPIEKAFVILSTAPEETRATTFSKMSLAQSAEAVETTSAGRKIFILGNMVGLDKGVNIKNKTTKVVRKDVNRIYLAYNYSYDWQPADYVVELKTGEELPAGELYVYGNIFGYIVPIGVAQMPDLNKEGSVFISKSWQVFHSWTLSKSTKVGGRVYITGDLNLKGYGLAKVVIQAKGISNLSISAGTIIKQSADYAEVELNVPGVAKISISFSYLID
;
A
#
# COMPACT_ATOMS: atom_id res chain seq x y z
N MET A 1 20.43 -13.36 -3.88
CA MET A 1 21.04 -14.18 -2.82
C MET A 1 21.77 -13.25 -1.87
N LEU A 2 21.26 -13.04 -0.74
CA LEU A 2 21.85 -12.77 0.58
C LEU A 2 20.80 -12.12 1.47
N VAL A 3 20.03 -12.90 2.19
CA VAL A 3 19.37 -12.39 3.38
C VAL A 3 20.42 -12.51 4.48
N MET A 4 20.82 -11.36 4.96
CA MET A 4 21.85 -11.13 5.94
C MET A 4 21.60 -11.95 7.20
N LEU A 5 22.55 -12.80 7.52
CA LEU A 5 22.68 -13.47 8.80
C LEU A 5 23.01 -12.42 9.85
N VAL A 6 22.11 -12.13 10.77
CA VAL A 6 22.47 -11.45 12.01
C VAL A 6 22.19 -12.41 13.15
N VAL A 7 23.26 -12.95 13.68
CA VAL A 7 23.25 -13.82 14.87
C VAL A 7 23.44 -12.92 16.08
N PHE A 8 22.52 -12.99 17.05
CA PHE A 8 22.84 -12.63 18.44
C PHE A 8 22.08 -13.45 19.45
N SER A 9 22.80 -13.78 20.47
CA SER A 9 22.51 -14.70 21.54
C SER A 9 21.51 -14.16 22.58
N ALA A 10 20.80 -15.10 23.12
CA ALA A 10 20.17 -15.17 24.45
C ALA A 10 18.98 -14.24 24.73
N ASN A 11 17.91 -14.93 24.92
CA ASN A 11 16.72 -14.69 25.70
C ASN A 11 15.46 -14.31 24.96
N LEU A 12 14.58 -15.31 25.10
CA LEU A 12 13.13 -15.27 24.94
C LEU A 12 12.61 -15.59 23.54
N PHE A 13 12.17 -16.76 23.44
CA PHE A 13 11.11 -17.43 22.70
C PHE A 13 9.99 -16.51 22.18
N ALA A 14 10.31 -15.53 21.36
CA ALA A 14 9.30 -14.78 20.62
C ALA A 14 9.21 -15.35 19.21
N ASP A 15 8.00 -15.65 18.78
CA ASP A 15 7.72 -15.94 17.38
C ASP A 15 8.23 -14.76 16.53
N VAL A 16 8.87 -15.03 15.41
CA VAL A 16 9.37 -13.99 14.48
C VAL A 16 8.44 -13.91 13.29
N LEU A 17 7.86 -12.74 13.07
CA LEU A 17 6.96 -12.47 11.96
C LEU A 17 7.58 -11.50 10.96
N VAL A 18 7.76 -11.94 9.72
CA VAL A 18 8.10 -11.07 8.61
C VAL A 18 6.83 -10.79 7.82
N LEU A 19 6.34 -9.55 7.84
CA LEU A 19 5.16 -9.13 7.10
C LEU A 19 5.52 -8.59 5.72
N PHE A 20 4.77 -9.02 4.74
CA PHE A 20 4.69 -8.50 3.38
C PHE A 20 3.33 -7.82 3.17
N ASN A 21 3.11 -7.21 2.02
CA ASN A 21 1.87 -6.45 1.76
C ASN A 21 0.58 -7.30 1.88
N SER A 22 0.64 -8.60 1.60
CA SER A 22 -0.54 -9.47 1.53
C SER A 22 -0.45 -10.77 2.32
N TYR A 23 0.70 -11.08 2.91
CA TYR A 23 0.92 -12.28 3.74
C TYR A 23 2.09 -12.06 4.70
N GLY A 24 2.29 -13.00 5.62
CA GLY A 24 3.44 -13.03 6.52
C GLY A 24 4.15 -14.38 6.52
N TRP A 25 5.41 -14.36 6.88
CA TRP A 25 6.20 -15.53 7.25
C TRP A 25 6.41 -15.53 8.76
N LEU A 26 5.92 -16.58 9.40
CA LEU A 26 6.04 -16.76 10.85
C LEU A 26 7.01 -17.91 11.14
N VAL A 27 8.09 -17.59 11.85
CA VAL A 27 8.96 -18.62 12.43
C VAL A 27 8.52 -18.85 13.87
N LYS A 28 8.09 -20.07 14.15
CA LYS A 28 7.54 -20.47 15.44
C LYS A 28 8.17 -21.78 15.92
N ASP A 29 8.47 -21.83 17.22
CA ASP A 29 8.92 -23.05 17.88
C ASP A 29 7.72 -23.95 18.17
N VAL A 30 7.72 -25.16 17.60
CA VAL A 30 6.56 -26.06 17.57
C VAL A 30 6.96 -27.46 18.06
N VAL A 31 6.04 -28.09 18.79
CA VAL A 31 6.12 -29.50 19.20
C VAL A 31 5.25 -30.39 18.33
N ASP A 32 5.50 -31.70 18.35
CA ASP A 32 4.67 -32.66 17.67
C ASP A 32 3.18 -32.56 18.04
N GLY A 33 2.31 -32.76 17.09
CA GLY A 33 0.87 -32.63 17.28
C GLY A 33 0.30 -31.21 17.20
N PHE A 34 1.07 -30.26 16.71
CA PHE A 34 0.58 -28.89 16.53
C PHE A 34 -0.54 -28.82 15.50
N VAL A 35 -1.71 -28.31 15.92
CA VAL A 35 -2.84 -28.07 15.02
C VAL A 35 -2.55 -26.83 14.21
N ILE A 36 -2.44 -26.99 12.89
CA ILE A 36 -2.18 -25.90 11.96
C ILE A 36 -3.46 -25.08 11.82
N PRO A 37 -3.45 -23.77 12.16
CA PRO A 37 -4.62 -22.93 11.98
C PRO A 37 -5.08 -22.88 10.52
N GLU A 38 -6.36 -22.62 10.30
CA GLU A 38 -6.92 -22.44 8.97
C GLU A 38 -6.18 -21.32 8.23
N ASN A 39 -5.93 -21.53 6.96
CA ASN A 39 -5.17 -20.61 6.08
C ASN A 39 -3.68 -20.47 6.41
N TRP A 40 -3.12 -21.28 7.32
CA TRP A 40 -1.68 -21.38 7.50
C TRP A 40 -1.10 -22.49 6.63
N GLN A 41 0.09 -22.26 6.11
CA GLN A 41 0.82 -23.24 5.31
C GLN A 41 2.22 -23.45 5.89
N VAL A 42 2.59 -24.70 6.14
CA VAL A 42 3.97 -25.06 6.48
C VAL A 42 4.84 -24.94 5.24
N LEU A 43 5.88 -24.10 5.31
CA LEU A 43 6.84 -23.90 4.23
C LEU A 43 8.11 -24.71 4.44
N HIS A 44 8.60 -24.74 5.69
CA HIS A 44 9.85 -25.39 6.06
C HIS A 44 9.89 -25.71 7.57
N THR A 45 10.68 -26.70 7.96
CA THR A 45 10.99 -27.00 9.36
C THR A 45 12.45 -27.49 9.48
N SER A 46 13.05 -27.28 10.64
CA SER A 46 14.35 -27.83 11.00
C SER A 46 14.29 -29.29 11.45
N ALA A 47 13.11 -29.85 11.66
CA ALA A 47 12.95 -31.27 12.05
C ALA A 47 13.48 -32.21 10.97
N SER A 48 14.14 -33.29 11.39
CA SER A 48 14.70 -34.30 10.49
C SER A 48 13.63 -35.08 9.73
N LYS A 49 12.45 -35.26 10.33
CA LYS A 49 11.27 -35.86 9.70
C LYS A 49 10.01 -35.10 10.11
N TRP A 50 9.16 -34.85 9.13
CA TRP A 50 7.89 -34.18 9.35
C TRP A 50 6.87 -34.48 8.25
N TYR A 51 5.59 -34.41 8.59
CA TYR A 51 4.47 -34.48 7.65
C TYR A 51 3.24 -33.81 8.23
N VAL A 52 2.27 -33.50 7.36
CA VAL A 52 0.97 -32.96 7.77
C VAL A 52 -0.05 -34.07 7.69
N GLU A 53 -0.72 -34.35 8.80
CA GLU A 53 -1.80 -35.30 8.93
C GLU A 53 -3.13 -34.55 8.94
N SER A 54 -4.06 -34.91 8.05
CA SER A 54 -5.42 -34.41 8.09
C SER A 54 -6.28 -35.25 8.98
N LYS A 55 -6.74 -34.71 10.09
CA LYS A 55 -7.60 -35.38 11.07
C LYS A 55 -9.02 -34.84 10.96
N VAL A 56 -9.96 -35.71 10.67
CA VAL A 56 -11.39 -35.39 10.64
C VAL A 56 -11.99 -35.62 12.02
N THR A 57 -12.50 -34.55 12.64
CA THR A 57 -13.30 -34.66 13.87
C THR A 57 -14.75 -34.92 13.53
N GLN A 58 -15.39 -35.83 14.26
CA GLN A 58 -16.80 -36.15 14.02
C GLN A 58 -17.69 -35.04 14.59
N THR A 59 -18.81 -34.79 13.90
CA THR A 59 -19.86 -33.90 14.43
C THR A 59 -20.48 -34.53 15.66
N LYS A 60 -20.54 -33.81 16.76
CA LYS A 60 -21.22 -34.27 17.99
C LYS A 60 -22.67 -33.81 17.97
N TYR A 61 -23.56 -34.73 18.27
CA TYR A 61 -24.99 -34.50 18.28
C TYR A 61 -25.58 -34.79 19.64
N GLU A 62 -26.65 -34.08 19.99
CA GLU A 62 -27.56 -34.39 21.08
C GLU A 62 -28.82 -35.06 20.51
N LEU A 63 -29.07 -36.28 20.89
CA LEU A 63 -30.18 -37.10 20.43
C LEU A 63 -30.91 -37.75 21.61
N PRO A 64 -32.25 -37.97 21.53
CA PRO A 64 -33.19 -37.34 20.60
C PRO A 64 -33.49 -35.92 21.02
N THR A 65 -33.85 -35.08 20.05
CA THR A 65 -34.26 -33.69 20.31
C THR A 65 -35.55 -33.34 19.58
N THR A 66 -36.33 -32.45 20.16
CA THR A 66 -37.48 -31.84 19.51
C THR A 66 -37.13 -30.45 19.06
N LEU A 67 -37.63 -30.03 17.90
CA LEU A 67 -37.44 -28.69 17.40
C LEU A 67 -38.24 -27.72 18.28
N PRO A 68 -37.61 -26.74 18.97
CA PRO A 68 -38.34 -25.70 19.72
C PRO A 68 -39.24 -24.89 18.80
N LEU A 69 -40.35 -24.37 19.33
CA LEU A 69 -41.19 -23.45 18.58
C LEU A 69 -40.43 -22.15 18.33
N GLY A 70 -40.38 -21.69 17.07
CA GLY A 70 -39.69 -20.47 16.69
C GLY A 70 -39.42 -20.33 15.21
N THR A 71 -38.72 -19.26 14.83
CA THR A 71 -38.29 -18.99 13.46
C THR A 71 -36.92 -19.61 13.21
N TYR A 72 -36.73 -20.22 12.05
CA TYR A 72 -35.50 -20.89 11.67
C TYR A 72 -35.03 -20.42 10.31
N LYS A 73 -33.72 -20.18 10.19
CA LYS A 73 -33.04 -19.99 8.92
C LYS A 73 -32.59 -21.36 8.42
N ILE A 74 -32.96 -21.69 7.18
CA ILE A 74 -32.51 -22.92 6.51
C ILE A 74 -31.20 -22.63 5.78
N LEU A 75 -30.16 -23.40 6.07
CA LEU A 75 -28.88 -23.33 5.39
C LEU A 75 -28.43 -24.77 5.08
N GLU A 76 -28.45 -25.14 3.80
CA GLU A 76 -28.20 -26.50 3.35
C GLU A 76 -29.07 -27.51 4.09
N ASN A 77 -28.45 -28.41 4.90
CA ASN A 77 -29.12 -29.44 5.69
C ASN A 77 -29.30 -29.06 7.17
N TYR A 78 -29.13 -27.77 7.50
CA TYR A 78 -29.22 -27.28 8.85
C TYR A 78 -30.40 -26.28 9.02
N LEU A 79 -31.03 -26.38 10.19
CA LEU A 79 -31.98 -25.37 10.69
C LEU A 79 -31.26 -24.56 11.79
N ILE A 80 -31.15 -23.26 11.63
CA ILE A 80 -30.51 -22.36 12.58
C ILE A 80 -31.57 -21.53 13.25
N SER A 81 -31.72 -21.65 14.60
CA SER A 81 -32.65 -20.83 15.37
C SER A 81 -32.17 -19.40 15.50
N GLU A 82 -33.03 -18.47 15.92
CA GLU A 82 -32.69 -17.10 16.26
C GLU A 82 -31.65 -17.00 17.40
N THR A 83 -31.62 -17.99 18.29
CA THR A 83 -30.63 -18.10 19.38
C THR A 83 -29.27 -18.68 18.93
N GLY A 84 -29.15 -19.08 17.65
CA GLY A 84 -27.93 -19.64 17.09
C GLY A 84 -27.79 -21.17 17.25
N ASP A 85 -28.79 -21.85 17.84
CA ASP A 85 -28.78 -23.32 17.91
C ASP A 85 -28.93 -23.91 16.52
N VAL A 86 -28.14 -24.94 16.23
CA VAL A 86 -28.11 -25.63 14.92
C VAL A 86 -28.71 -27.02 15.05
N PHE A 87 -29.67 -27.34 14.20
CA PHE A 87 -30.34 -28.66 14.14
C PHE A 87 -30.15 -29.27 12.75
N THR A 88 -30.10 -30.57 12.69
CA THR A 88 -30.05 -31.37 11.45
C THR A 88 -30.78 -32.68 11.56
N ASN A 89 -31.25 -33.19 10.46
CA ASN A 89 -31.79 -34.57 10.42
C ASN A 89 -30.64 -35.58 10.31
N THR A 90 -30.67 -36.57 11.14
CA THR A 90 -29.77 -37.72 11.11
C THR A 90 -30.55 -39.02 10.80
N ALA A 91 -29.86 -40.14 10.61
CA ALA A 91 -30.50 -41.44 10.48
C ALA A 91 -31.34 -41.86 11.71
N PHE A 92 -31.11 -41.23 12.86
CA PHE A 92 -31.79 -41.49 14.12
C PHE A 92 -32.83 -40.43 14.51
N GLY A 93 -33.11 -39.49 13.60
CA GLY A 93 -34.05 -38.40 13.80
C GLY A 93 -33.41 -37.01 13.87
N LEU A 94 -34.20 -36.03 14.35
CA LEU A 94 -33.73 -34.66 14.51
C LEU A 94 -32.69 -34.58 15.65
N ALA A 95 -31.59 -34.00 15.37
CA ALA A 95 -30.48 -33.80 16.30
C ALA A 95 -30.08 -32.36 16.43
N ARG A 96 -29.73 -31.90 17.63
CA ARG A 96 -29.05 -30.67 17.88
C ARG A 96 -27.55 -30.87 17.67
N VAL A 97 -26.93 -30.03 16.87
CA VAL A 97 -25.48 -30.03 16.64
C VAL A 97 -24.81 -29.36 17.82
N LEU A 98 -24.08 -30.08 18.63
CA LEU A 98 -23.29 -29.54 19.74
C LEU A 98 -21.95 -29.01 19.25
N GLU A 99 -21.32 -29.75 18.34
CA GLU A 99 -20.02 -29.38 17.76
C GLU A 99 -19.98 -29.90 16.33
N LYS A 100 -19.80 -29.02 15.36
CA LYS A 100 -19.69 -29.40 13.95
C LYS A 100 -18.32 -30.03 13.70
N GLY A 101 -18.32 -31.20 13.10
CA GLY A 101 -17.09 -31.85 12.66
C GLY A 101 -16.32 -30.96 11.69
N LYS A 102 -15.03 -30.91 11.85
CA LYS A 102 -14.12 -30.17 11.01
C LYS A 102 -12.89 -31.01 10.65
N THR A 103 -12.28 -30.69 9.54
CA THR A 103 -10.98 -31.22 9.17
C THR A 103 -9.91 -30.32 9.77
N GLU A 104 -9.05 -30.90 10.60
CA GLU A 104 -7.91 -30.22 11.18
C GLU A 104 -6.63 -30.79 10.59
N ASN A 105 -5.72 -29.92 10.19
CA ASN A 105 -4.39 -30.32 9.76
C ASN A 105 -3.46 -30.28 10.98
N VAL A 106 -2.82 -31.39 11.24
CA VAL A 106 -1.92 -31.58 12.39
C VAL A 106 -0.50 -31.78 11.87
N LEU A 107 0.43 -30.95 12.34
CA LEU A 107 1.84 -31.10 12.01
C LEU A 107 2.46 -32.16 12.91
N ARG A 108 3.06 -33.18 12.28
CA ARG A 108 3.82 -34.25 12.94
C ARG A 108 5.29 -34.00 12.77
N LEU A 109 6.01 -33.97 13.88
CA LEU A 109 7.44 -33.68 13.96
C LEU A 109 8.16 -34.80 14.72
N SER A 110 9.35 -35.20 14.25
CA SER A 110 10.19 -36.15 14.98
C SER A 110 10.79 -35.54 16.27
N GLU A 111 10.84 -34.20 16.35
CA GLU A 111 11.45 -33.46 17.46
C GLU A 111 10.85 -32.02 17.50
N LYS A 112 10.99 -31.37 18.66
CA LYS A 112 10.66 -29.95 18.80
C LYS A 112 11.52 -29.13 17.86
N SER A 113 10.91 -28.29 17.02
CA SER A 113 11.62 -27.62 15.93
C SER A 113 11.06 -26.26 15.60
N ASP A 114 11.91 -25.40 15.06
CA ASP A 114 11.46 -24.18 14.40
C ASP A 114 10.75 -24.52 13.09
N VAL A 115 9.55 -23.98 12.93
CA VAL A 115 8.73 -24.16 11.74
C VAL A 115 8.46 -22.80 11.12
N LEU A 116 8.71 -22.69 9.82
CA LEU A 116 8.34 -21.54 9.00
C LEU A 116 6.96 -21.76 8.42
N PHE A 117 6.04 -20.90 8.81
CA PHE A 117 4.69 -20.86 8.25
C PHE A 117 4.52 -19.67 7.31
N ARG A 118 3.78 -19.85 6.24
CA ARG A 118 3.09 -18.75 5.54
C ARG A 118 1.75 -18.57 6.23
N ILE A 119 1.47 -17.34 6.65
CA ILE A 119 0.22 -16.99 7.35
C ILE A 119 -0.46 -15.82 6.63
N PRO A 120 -1.80 -15.69 6.73
CA PRO A 120 -2.45 -14.45 6.34
C PRO A 120 -1.91 -13.32 7.22
N GLY A 121 -1.70 -12.18 6.60
CA GLY A 121 -1.20 -11.01 7.30
C GLY A 121 -0.89 -9.92 6.30
N SER A 122 -0.85 -8.71 6.75
CA SER A 122 -0.56 -7.57 5.90
C SER A 122 0.02 -6.42 6.69
N TYR A 123 0.72 -5.56 6.00
CA TYR A 123 0.99 -4.23 6.48
C TYR A 123 0.65 -3.21 5.39
N ARG A 124 0.40 -1.99 5.83
CA ARG A 124 0.20 -0.84 4.97
C ARG A 124 1.07 0.30 5.46
N ILE A 125 1.75 0.98 4.55
CA ILE A 125 2.43 2.23 4.84
C ILE A 125 1.50 3.36 4.45
N TYR A 126 1.30 4.31 5.35
CA TYR A 126 0.61 5.54 5.01
C TYR A 126 1.30 6.75 5.62
N TYR A 127 1.04 7.89 5.02
CA TYR A 127 1.66 9.16 5.34
C TYR A 127 0.61 10.21 5.63
N SER A 128 0.90 11.08 6.59
CA SER A 128 0.12 12.27 6.89
C SER A 128 0.97 13.50 6.61
N LEU A 129 0.61 14.27 5.60
CA LEU A 129 1.30 15.50 5.21
C LEU A 129 0.53 16.71 5.72
N LYS A 130 1.09 17.39 6.72
CA LYS A 130 0.57 18.63 7.31
C LYS A 130 1.59 19.73 7.12
N GLU A 131 1.25 20.73 6.33
CA GLU A 131 2.18 21.82 5.99
C GLU A 131 3.51 21.28 5.44
N ASP A 132 4.63 21.45 6.16
CA ASP A 132 5.97 20.98 5.84
C ASP A 132 6.38 19.70 6.59
N THR A 133 5.43 19.06 7.26
CA THR A 133 5.68 17.90 8.12
C THR A 133 5.01 16.66 7.54
N LEU A 134 5.82 15.66 7.25
CA LEU A 134 5.39 14.34 6.78
C LEU A 134 5.58 13.31 7.90
N GLU A 135 4.50 12.73 8.36
CA GLU A 135 4.49 11.64 9.35
C GLU A 135 4.24 10.32 8.65
N GLN A 136 5.09 9.33 8.90
CA GLN A 136 4.97 7.97 8.38
C GLN A 136 4.37 7.04 9.44
N PHE A 137 3.42 6.21 9.02
CA PHE A 137 2.76 5.23 9.86
C PHE A 137 2.79 3.85 9.21
N PHE A 138 2.79 2.83 10.06
CA PHE A 138 2.54 1.44 9.69
C PHE A 138 1.22 0.98 10.31
N GLU A 139 0.37 0.38 9.51
CA GLU A 139 -0.78 -0.38 9.96
C GLU A 139 -0.48 -1.86 9.74
N LEU A 140 -0.51 -2.66 10.80
CA LEU A 140 -0.12 -4.06 10.82
C LEU A 140 -1.29 -4.93 11.23
N ARG A 141 -1.45 -6.09 10.59
CA ARG A 141 -2.43 -7.10 10.98
C ARG A 141 -1.91 -8.50 10.69
N ALA A 142 -2.04 -9.40 11.66
CA ALA A 142 -1.73 -10.80 11.49
C ALA A 142 -2.57 -11.65 12.48
N PRO A 143 -2.91 -12.91 12.19
CA PRO A 143 -3.75 -13.77 13.04
C PRO A 143 -2.95 -14.36 14.22
N ILE A 144 -2.15 -13.55 14.88
CA ILE A 144 -1.38 -13.88 16.09
C ILE A 144 -1.40 -12.69 17.04
N GLU A 145 -1.43 -12.96 18.34
CA GLU A 145 -1.50 -11.89 19.34
C GLU A 145 -0.20 -11.10 19.43
N LYS A 146 0.94 -11.79 19.41
CA LYS A 146 2.27 -11.16 19.59
C LYS A 146 3.34 -11.84 18.76
N ALA A 147 4.30 -11.05 18.30
CA ALA A 147 5.52 -11.53 17.63
C ALA A 147 6.61 -10.45 17.66
N PHE A 148 7.84 -10.86 17.37
CA PHE A 148 8.88 -9.95 16.91
C PHE A 148 8.64 -9.64 15.43
N VAL A 149 8.36 -8.38 15.07
CA VAL A 149 7.88 -8.01 13.73
C VAL A 149 8.97 -7.35 12.90
N ILE A 150 9.07 -7.82 11.68
CA ILE A 150 9.90 -7.25 10.61
C ILE A 150 8.98 -6.97 9.41
N LEU A 151 9.06 -5.78 8.83
CA LEU A 151 8.37 -5.46 7.57
C LEU A 151 9.36 -5.53 6.41
N SER A 152 8.91 -6.08 5.29
CA SER A 152 9.71 -6.15 4.06
C SER A 152 8.92 -5.59 2.89
N THR A 153 9.47 -4.58 2.20
CA THR A 153 8.86 -4.01 0.99
C THR A 153 9.09 -4.90 -0.25
N ALA A 154 9.48 -6.15 -0.04
CA ALA A 154 9.72 -7.09 -1.11
C ALA A 154 8.44 -7.46 -1.88
N PRO A 155 8.48 -7.56 -3.22
CA PRO A 155 7.41 -8.18 -3.96
C PRO A 155 7.34 -9.70 -3.68
N GLU A 156 6.19 -10.28 -3.96
CA GLU A 156 5.71 -11.61 -3.56
C GLU A 156 6.54 -12.83 -4.00
N GLU A 157 7.51 -12.69 -4.90
CA GLU A 157 8.16 -13.81 -5.60
C GLU A 157 9.58 -14.14 -5.09
N THR A 158 9.76 -14.40 -3.81
CA THR A 158 11.06 -14.93 -3.37
C THR A 158 10.87 -16.31 -2.72
N ARG A 159 11.51 -17.32 -3.29
CA ARG A 159 11.61 -18.66 -2.69
C ARG A 159 12.17 -18.57 -1.28
N ALA A 160 11.50 -19.24 -0.34
CA ALA A 160 11.89 -19.30 1.05
C ALA A 160 13.35 -19.77 1.17
N THR A 161 14.19 -18.93 1.74
CA THR A 161 15.53 -19.30 2.22
C THR A 161 15.45 -19.53 3.72
N THR A 162 16.23 -20.45 4.21
CA THR A 162 16.28 -20.85 5.63
C THR A 162 16.50 -19.67 6.55
N PHE A 163 15.56 -19.40 7.45
CA PHE A 163 15.69 -18.41 8.51
C PHE A 163 16.11 -19.08 9.81
N SER A 164 17.13 -18.59 10.45
CA SER A 164 17.46 -18.93 11.84
C SER A 164 16.96 -17.84 12.78
N LYS A 165 16.55 -18.21 14.00
CA LYS A 165 16.10 -17.26 15.03
C LYS A 165 17.11 -16.16 15.26
N MET A 166 16.63 -14.93 15.22
CA MET A 166 17.41 -13.73 15.55
C MET A 166 17.08 -13.29 16.98
N SER A 167 18.10 -12.94 17.74
CA SER A 167 17.94 -12.19 18.98
C SER A 167 18.21 -10.72 18.71
N LEU A 168 17.25 -9.87 19.04
CA LEU A 168 17.35 -8.42 18.84
C LEU A 168 16.99 -7.66 20.11
N ALA A 169 17.76 -6.62 20.37
CA ALA A 169 17.52 -5.71 21.48
C ALA A 169 16.27 -4.85 21.21
N GLN A 170 15.50 -4.55 22.25
CA GLN A 170 14.39 -3.61 22.18
C GLN A 170 14.89 -2.23 21.75
N SER A 171 14.42 -1.73 20.60
CA SER A 171 14.51 -0.31 20.27
C SER A 171 13.10 0.26 20.15
N ALA A 172 12.90 1.46 20.68
CA ALA A 172 11.60 2.17 20.64
C ALA A 172 11.28 2.75 19.25
N GLU A 173 12.26 2.76 18.35
CA GLU A 173 12.12 3.21 16.97
C GLU A 173 12.40 2.07 16.00
N ALA A 174 11.66 2.04 14.88
CA ALA A 174 11.90 1.07 13.83
C ALA A 174 13.29 1.29 13.23
N VAL A 175 14.10 0.24 13.21
CA VAL A 175 15.41 0.29 12.55
C VAL A 175 15.21 0.03 11.06
N GLU A 176 15.43 1.06 10.24
CA GLU A 176 15.42 0.95 8.79
C GLU A 176 16.76 0.43 8.28
N THR A 177 16.73 -0.60 7.44
CA THR A 177 17.90 -1.11 6.72
C THR A 177 17.55 -1.45 5.28
N THR A 178 18.55 -1.53 4.43
CA THR A 178 18.35 -1.92 3.03
C THR A 178 19.10 -3.22 2.76
N SER A 179 18.40 -4.20 2.23
CA SER A 179 19.00 -5.47 1.81
C SER A 179 18.48 -5.86 0.43
N ALA A 180 19.39 -6.18 -0.49
CA ALA A 180 19.06 -6.56 -1.87
C ALA A 180 18.14 -5.54 -2.60
N GLY A 181 18.35 -4.23 -2.37
CA GLY A 181 17.55 -3.16 -2.96
C GLY A 181 16.15 -2.98 -2.35
N ARG A 182 15.90 -3.55 -1.17
CA ARG A 182 14.60 -3.53 -0.48
C ARG A 182 14.74 -2.84 0.87
N LYS A 183 13.74 -2.07 1.24
CA LYS A 183 13.64 -1.52 2.58
C LYS A 183 13.09 -2.56 3.53
N ILE A 184 13.74 -2.69 4.67
CA ILE A 184 13.37 -3.58 5.77
C ILE A 184 13.22 -2.70 7.02
N PHE A 185 12.09 -2.84 7.70
CA PHE A 185 11.84 -2.15 8.97
C PHE A 185 11.76 -3.18 10.10
N ILE A 186 12.60 -3.06 11.08
CA ILE A 186 12.61 -3.91 12.28
C ILE A 186 11.82 -3.16 13.36
N LEU A 187 10.63 -3.65 13.69
CA LEU A 187 9.74 -3.01 14.65
C LEU A 187 9.89 -3.55 16.08
N GLY A 188 10.52 -4.71 16.23
CA GLY A 188 10.67 -5.35 17.54
C GLY A 188 9.42 -6.11 18.00
N ASN A 189 9.29 -6.29 19.33
CA ASN A 189 8.18 -7.03 19.90
C ASN A 189 6.87 -6.24 19.84
N MET A 190 5.86 -6.80 19.16
CA MET A 190 4.54 -6.23 18.99
C MET A 190 3.46 -7.11 19.62
N VAL A 191 2.42 -6.48 20.18
CA VAL A 191 1.25 -7.15 20.80
C VAL A 191 -0.02 -6.62 20.15
N GLY A 192 -1.07 -7.42 20.11
CA GLY A 192 -2.38 -7.03 19.55
C GLY A 192 -2.46 -7.07 18.03
N LEU A 193 -1.57 -7.83 17.37
CA LEU A 193 -1.52 -7.96 15.91
C LEU A 193 -2.81 -8.57 15.32
N ASP A 194 -3.51 -9.40 16.08
CA ASP A 194 -4.82 -9.98 15.73
C ASP A 194 -5.94 -8.94 15.63
N LYS A 195 -5.85 -7.86 16.38
CA LYS A 195 -6.78 -6.71 16.36
C LYS A 195 -6.41 -5.61 15.40
N GLY A 196 -5.16 -5.64 14.92
CA GLY A 196 -4.57 -4.57 14.12
C GLY A 196 -3.88 -3.50 14.97
N VAL A 197 -2.67 -3.13 14.57
CA VAL A 197 -1.82 -2.16 15.29
C VAL A 197 -1.41 -1.05 14.33
N ASN A 198 -1.58 0.20 14.79
CA ASN A 198 -1.09 1.38 14.09
C ASN A 198 0.11 1.95 14.84
N ILE A 199 1.21 2.17 14.12
CA ILE A 199 2.47 2.66 14.69
C ILE A 199 2.92 3.88 13.91
N LYS A 200 3.19 4.98 14.62
CA LYS A 200 3.92 6.11 14.05
C LYS A 200 5.40 5.73 14.00
N ASN A 201 5.97 5.66 12.79
CA ASN A 201 7.36 5.30 12.61
C ASN A 201 8.27 6.51 12.78
N LYS A 202 8.03 7.53 11.95
CA LYS A 202 8.89 8.73 11.98
C LYS A 202 8.15 9.99 11.53
N THR A 203 8.79 11.11 11.81
CA THR A 203 8.37 12.44 11.34
C THR A 203 9.52 13.06 10.56
N THR A 204 9.27 13.48 9.32
CA THR A 204 10.25 14.05 8.41
C THR A 204 9.84 15.45 8.02
N LYS A 205 10.76 16.40 8.05
CA LYS A 205 10.56 17.72 7.45
C LYS A 205 10.71 17.63 5.94
N VAL A 206 9.78 18.21 5.21
CA VAL A 206 9.75 18.20 3.75
C VAL A 206 9.57 19.62 3.21
N VAL A 207 10.09 19.87 2.03
CA VAL A 207 9.69 21.06 1.25
C VAL A 207 8.47 20.64 0.42
N ARG A 208 7.32 21.24 0.73
CA ARG A 208 6.06 21.05 0.02
C ARG A 208 5.81 22.20 -0.93
N LYS A 209 5.42 21.87 -2.15
CA LYS A 209 4.97 22.84 -3.15
C LYS A 209 3.67 22.36 -3.79
N ASP A 210 2.62 23.12 -3.61
CA ASP A 210 1.31 22.84 -4.18
C ASP A 210 1.26 23.46 -5.59
N VAL A 211 0.94 22.65 -6.59
CA VAL A 211 1.05 23.00 -8.00
C VAL A 211 -0.20 22.59 -8.76
N ASN A 212 -0.69 23.48 -9.61
CA ASN A 212 -1.71 23.17 -10.60
C ASN A 212 -1.03 22.76 -11.91
N ARG A 213 -0.96 21.46 -12.20
CA ARG A 213 -0.26 20.92 -13.37
C ARG A 213 -1.21 20.81 -14.57
N ILE A 214 -0.76 21.28 -15.71
CA ILE A 214 -1.49 21.30 -16.96
C ILE A 214 -0.69 20.52 -18.00
N TYR A 215 -1.20 19.39 -18.43
CA TYR A 215 -0.64 18.66 -19.58
C TYR A 215 -1.25 19.23 -20.85
N LEU A 216 -0.46 19.94 -21.65
CA LEU A 216 -0.93 20.63 -22.83
C LEU A 216 -1.21 19.66 -23.99
N ALA A 217 -2.48 19.46 -24.30
CA ALA A 217 -2.92 18.75 -25.51
C ALA A 217 -2.86 19.66 -26.73
N TYR A 218 -1.70 19.96 -27.22
CA TYR A 218 -1.40 21.02 -28.20
C TYR A 218 -1.89 20.77 -29.62
N ASN A 219 -2.30 19.56 -29.98
CA ASN A 219 -2.66 19.17 -31.36
C ASN A 219 -4.07 19.61 -31.77
N TYR A 220 -4.92 20.02 -30.85
CA TYR A 220 -6.29 20.48 -31.08
C TYR A 220 -6.72 21.49 -30.01
N SER A 221 -7.71 22.33 -30.36
CA SER A 221 -8.31 23.24 -29.40
C SER A 221 -9.25 22.49 -28.44
N TYR A 222 -9.30 22.89 -27.18
CA TYR A 222 -10.21 22.35 -26.18
C TYR A 222 -10.75 23.43 -25.25
N ASP A 223 -11.95 23.17 -24.73
CA ASP A 223 -12.65 24.07 -23.82
C ASP A 223 -12.10 24.01 -22.39
N TRP A 224 -12.68 24.83 -21.50
CA TRP A 224 -12.27 24.94 -20.11
C TRP A 224 -12.34 23.59 -19.38
N GLN A 225 -11.22 23.20 -18.79
CA GLN A 225 -11.10 22.04 -17.92
C GLN A 225 -10.21 22.35 -16.70
N PRO A 226 -10.40 21.66 -15.58
CA PRO A 226 -9.57 21.85 -14.39
C PRO A 226 -8.17 21.33 -14.62
N ALA A 227 -7.16 22.03 -14.08
CA ALA A 227 -5.79 21.53 -13.97
C ALA A 227 -5.73 20.33 -12.98
N ASP A 228 -4.60 19.64 -12.95
CA ASP A 228 -4.33 18.62 -11.95
C ASP A 228 -3.71 19.26 -10.70
N TYR A 229 -4.32 19.05 -9.53
CA TYR A 229 -3.72 19.43 -8.27
C TYR A 229 -2.67 18.40 -7.87
N VAL A 230 -1.42 18.81 -7.81
CA VAL A 230 -0.25 17.98 -7.56
C VAL A 230 0.52 18.58 -6.39
N VAL A 231 0.94 17.71 -5.47
CA VAL A 231 1.87 18.08 -4.40
C VAL A 231 3.27 17.60 -4.80
N GLU A 232 4.19 18.55 -4.93
CA GLU A 232 5.61 18.26 -5.10
C GLU A 232 6.27 18.24 -3.73
N LEU A 233 6.99 17.15 -3.48
CA LEU A 233 7.67 16.90 -2.21
C LEU A 233 9.17 16.80 -2.46
N LYS A 234 9.96 17.46 -1.60
CA LYS A 234 11.39 17.24 -1.50
C LYS A 234 11.72 16.84 -0.07
N THR A 235 12.34 15.70 0.08
CA THR A 235 12.71 15.09 1.35
C THR A 235 14.23 14.99 1.47
N GLY A 236 14.76 14.85 2.69
CA GLY A 236 16.18 14.56 2.91
C GLY A 236 16.55 13.09 2.74
N GLU A 237 15.55 12.21 2.55
CA GLU A 237 15.69 10.76 2.56
C GLU A 237 14.78 10.10 1.54
N GLU A 238 15.04 8.83 1.27
CA GLU A 238 14.17 7.99 0.44
C GLU A 238 12.98 7.49 1.26
N LEU A 239 11.79 7.56 0.67
CA LEU A 239 10.55 7.09 1.30
C LEU A 239 9.91 6.00 0.44
N PRO A 240 9.50 4.86 1.04
CA PRO A 240 8.78 3.83 0.32
C PRO A 240 7.39 4.29 -0.11
N ALA A 241 6.86 3.65 -1.14
CA ALA A 241 5.51 3.87 -1.61
C ALA A 241 4.47 3.64 -0.49
N GLY A 242 3.38 4.40 -0.54
CA GLY A 242 2.31 4.30 0.45
C GLY A 242 1.16 5.24 0.16
N GLU A 243 0.14 5.20 0.98
CA GLU A 243 -1.01 6.09 0.86
C GLU A 243 -0.70 7.44 1.53
N LEU A 244 -0.87 8.53 0.83
CA LEU A 244 -0.60 9.89 1.31
C LEU A 244 -1.91 10.62 1.61
N TYR A 245 -2.12 10.96 2.86
CA TYR A 245 -3.18 11.86 3.33
C TYR A 245 -2.64 13.28 3.37
N VAL A 246 -3.17 14.16 2.53
CA VAL A 246 -2.77 15.56 2.45
C VAL A 246 -3.74 16.41 3.24
N TYR A 247 -3.19 17.22 4.16
CA TYR A 247 -3.96 18.14 4.96
C TYR A 247 -3.68 19.59 4.53
N GLY A 248 -4.72 20.41 4.63
CA GLY A 248 -4.67 21.84 4.42
C GLY A 248 -5.16 22.60 5.65
N ASN A 249 -4.73 23.84 5.78
CA ASN A 249 -5.24 24.76 6.78
C ASN A 249 -6.37 25.60 6.15
N ILE A 250 -7.60 25.44 6.64
CA ILE A 250 -8.77 26.19 6.19
C ILE A 250 -9.32 26.95 7.41
N PHE A 251 -9.19 28.25 7.42
CA PHE A 251 -9.62 29.11 8.53
C PHE A 251 -9.06 28.70 9.90
N GLY A 252 -7.82 28.22 9.96
CA GLY A 252 -7.18 27.75 11.18
C GLY A 252 -7.46 26.29 11.55
N TYR A 253 -8.29 25.59 10.78
CA TYR A 253 -8.58 24.16 10.98
C TYR A 253 -7.73 23.33 10.03
N ILE A 254 -7.04 22.30 10.55
CA ILE A 254 -6.33 21.31 9.76
C ILE A 254 -7.33 20.26 9.30
N VAL A 255 -7.63 20.22 8.02
CA VAL A 255 -8.61 19.30 7.40
C VAL A 255 -7.97 18.47 6.31
N PRO A 256 -8.39 17.22 6.09
CA PRO A 256 -7.94 16.44 4.95
C PRO A 256 -8.47 17.07 3.66
N ILE A 257 -7.57 17.36 2.72
CA ILE A 257 -7.90 17.93 1.42
C ILE A 257 -7.72 16.94 0.26
N GLY A 258 -7.11 15.79 0.52
CA GLY A 258 -6.99 14.72 -0.46
C GLY A 258 -6.26 13.51 0.05
N VAL A 259 -6.45 12.40 -0.66
CA VAL A 259 -5.76 11.12 -0.44
C VAL A 259 -5.25 10.63 -1.79
N ALA A 260 -4.01 10.16 -1.83
CA ALA A 260 -3.41 9.68 -3.06
C ALA A 260 -2.40 8.55 -2.80
N GLN A 261 -2.07 7.80 -3.84
CA GLN A 261 -0.96 6.86 -3.80
C GLN A 261 0.34 7.61 -4.07
N MET A 262 1.22 7.60 -3.09
CA MET A 262 2.57 8.12 -3.20
C MET A 262 3.48 7.00 -3.73
N PRO A 263 4.20 7.19 -4.83
CA PRO A 263 5.21 6.23 -5.29
C PRO A 263 6.42 6.24 -4.35
N ASP A 264 7.38 5.34 -4.58
CA ASP A 264 8.69 5.46 -3.94
C ASP A 264 9.30 6.81 -4.28
N LEU A 265 9.65 7.59 -3.26
CA LEU A 265 10.32 8.89 -3.41
C LEU A 265 11.82 8.73 -3.18
N ASN A 266 12.59 8.97 -4.22
CA ASN A 266 14.05 9.09 -4.13
C ASN A 266 14.42 10.56 -3.88
N LYS A 267 14.20 11.04 -2.65
CA LYS A 267 14.42 12.41 -2.15
C LYS A 267 13.51 13.49 -2.73
N GLU A 268 12.97 13.34 -3.91
CA GLU A 268 11.99 14.27 -4.46
C GLU A 268 11.00 13.54 -5.40
N GLY A 269 9.81 14.10 -5.53
CA GLY A 269 8.79 13.58 -6.41
C GLY A 269 7.52 14.40 -6.38
N SER A 270 6.56 13.99 -7.19
CA SER A 270 5.26 14.64 -7.28
C SER A 270 4.13 13.62 -7.15
N VAL A 271 3.10 13.98 -6.41
CA VAL A 271 1.94 13.14 -6.15
C VAL A 271 0.69 13.85 -6.66
N PHE A 272 -0.03 13.21 -7.59
CA PHE A 272 -1.33 13.68 -8.03
C PHE A 272 -2.36 13.45 -6.94
N ILE A 273 -3.08 14.49 -6.55
CA ILE A 273 -4.08 14.43 -5.48
C ILE A 273 -5.50 14.40 -6.05
N SER A 274 -5.83 15.33 -6.94
CA SER A 274 -7.16 15.49 -7.50
C SER A 274 -7.16 16.42 -8.71
N LYS A 275 -8.32 16.65 -9.33
CA LYS A 275 -8.53 17.79 -10.19
C LYS A 275 -8.57 19.07 -9.34
N SER A 276 -7.97 20.14 -9.85
CA SER A 276 -7.93 21.44 -9.19
C SER A 276 -9.26 22.20 -9.33
N TRP A 277 -9.68 22.82 -8.22
CA TRP A 277 -10.75 23.81 -8.25
C TRP A 277 -10.21 25.24 -8.28
N GLN A 278 -8.88 25.41 -8.25
CA GLN A 278 -8.21 26.72 -8.18
C GLN A 278 -7.82 27.24 -9.55
N VAL A 279 -7.44 26.36 -10.48
CA VAL A 279 -6.97 26.74 -11.82
C VAL A 279 -7.66 25.91 -12.88
N PHE A 280 -8.26 26.61 -13.83
CA PHE A 280 -8.86 26.06 -15.04
C PHE A 280 -8.08 26.53 -16.25
N HIS A 281 -8.07 25.74 -17.30
CA HIS A 281 -7.37 26.04 -18.53
C HIS A 281 -8.16 25.65 -19.77
N SER A 282 -7.96 26.37 -20.86
CA SER A 282 -8.39 26.02 -22.21
C SER A 282 -7.27 26.30 -23.19
N TRP A 283 -7.28 25.65 -24.31
CA TRP A 283 -6.28 25.82 -25.36
C TRP A 283 -6.95 26.15 -26.68
N THR A 284 -6.47 27.22 -27.34
CA THR A 284 -6.88 27.61 -28.67
C THR A 284 -5.72 27.44 -29.62
N LEU A 285 -5.75 26.43 -30.46
CA LEU A 285 -4.76 26.20 -31.50
C LEU A 285 -4.94 27.25 -32.62
N SER A 286 -4.00 28.17 -32.78
CA SER A 286 -4.05 29.21 -33.78
C SER A 286 -3.48 28.80 -35.11
N LYS A 287 -2.39 27.98 -35.07
CA LYS A 287 -1.69 27.53 -36.29
C LYS A 287 -1.00 26.18 -36.06
N SER A 288 -1.14 25.29 -37.05
CA SER A 288 -0.37 24.07 -37.14
C SER A 288 0.13 23.89 -38.57
N THR A 289 1.45 23.81 -38.75
CA THR A 289 2.06 23.74 -40.09
C THR A 289 3.15 22.70 -40.13
N LYS A 290 3.11 21.82 -41.13
CA LYS A 290 4.14 20.78 -41.35
C LYS A 290 5.18 21.26 -42.36
N VAL A 291 6.45 21.24 -42.00
CA VAL A 291 7.57 21.60 -42.87
C VAL A 291 8.78 20.72 -42.52
N GLY A 292 9.35 20.07 -43.52
CA GLY A 292 10.62 19.37 -43.37
C GLY A 292 10.66 18.30 -42.25
N GLY A 293 9.59 17.51 -42.09
CA GLY A 293 9.53 16.49 -41.04
C GLY A 293 9.22 17.01 -39.63
N ARG A 294 8.89 18.29 -39.48
CA ARG A 294 8.51 18.94 -38.24
C ARG A 294 7.10 19.55 -38.29
N VAL A 295 6.42 19.60 -37.18
CA VAL A 295 5.19 20.34 -36.99
C VAL A 295 5.50 21.59 -36.17
N TYR A 296 5.07 22.73 -36.65
CA TYR A 296 5.13 24.01 -35.95
C TYR A 296 3.76 24.32 -35.38
N ILE A 297 3.69 24.51 -34.08
CA ILE A 297 2.49 24.81 -33.33
C ILE A 297 2.54 26.24 -32.80
N THR A 298 1.44 26.96 -32.93
CA THR A 298 1.22 28.23 -32.24
C THR A 298 -0.20 28.25 -31.73
N GLY A 299 -0.39 28.62 -30.48
CA GLY A 299 -1.70 28.73 -29.87
C GLY A 299 -1.68 29.50 -28.56
N ASP A 300 -2.85 29.70 -28.00
CA ASP A 300 -3.08 30.44 -26.79
C ASP A 300 -3.61 29.55 -25.68
N LEU A 301 -2.89 29.47 -24.59
CA LEU A 301 -3.33 28.87 -23.33
C LEU A 301 -4.05 29.94 -22.51
N ASN A 302 -5.34 29.78 -22.32
CA ASN A 302 -6.12 30.65 -21.47
C ASN A 302 -6.20 30.01 -20.08
N LEU A 303 -6.00 30.80 -19.04
CA LEU A 303 -6.02 30.37 -17.65
C LEU A 303 -7.02 31.19 -16.84
N LYS A 304 -7.70 30.54 -15.91
CA LYS A 304 -8.63 31.19 -14.98
C LYS A 304 -8.42 30.61 -13.58
N GLY A 305 -8.24 31.47 -12.59
CA GLY A 305 -8.06 31.08 -11.19
C GLY A 305 -6.85 31.73 -10.56
N TYR A 306 -6.36 31.14 -9.48
CA TYR A 306 -5.26 31.68 -8.69
C TYR A 306 -4.27 30.59 -8.29
N GLY A 307 -2.99 30.95 -8.23
CA GLY A 307 -1.93 30.11 -7.70
C GLY A 307 -0.90 29.70 -8.73
N LEU A 308 0.03 28.88 -8.28
CA LEU A 308 1.11 28.37 -9.08
C LEU A 308 0.62 27.33 -10.07
N ALA A 309 0.93 27.53 -11.34
CA ALA A 309 0.66 26.54 -12.39
C ALA A 309 1.96 26.12 -13.09
N LYS A 310 1.99 24.86 -13.52
CA LYS A 310 3.04 24.28 -14.34
C LYS A 310 2.44 23.68 -15.60
N VAL A 311 2.84 24.19 -16.74
CA VAL A 311 2.44 23.69 -18.05
C VAL A 311 3.49 22.72 -18.55
N VAL A 312 3.05 21.50 -18.81
CA VAL A 312 3.89 20.40 -19.30
C VAL A 312 3.59 20.17 -20.78
N ILE A 313 4.63 20.23 -21.58
CA ILE A 313 4.60 19.93 -23.02
C ILE A 313 5.43 18.68 -23.25
N GLN A 314 4.81 17.64 -23.78
CA GLN A 314 5.47 16.37 -24.14
C GLN A 314 5.33 16.15 -25.63
N ALA A 315 6.43 16.19 -26.35
CA ALA A 315 6.47 15.95 -27.79
C ALA A 315 7.90 15.57 -28.20
N LYS A 316 8.05 14.72 -29.17
CA LYS A 316 9.37 14.26 -29.66
C LYS A 316 10.14 15.39 -30.35
N GLY A 317 11.36 15.64 -29.91
CA GLY A 317 12.25 16.62 -30.54
C GLY A 317 11.75 18.07 -30.44
N ILE A 318 11.29 18.50 -29.25
CA ILE A 318 10.85 19.88 -29.01
C ILE A 318 11.98 20.86 -29.32
N SER A 319 11.68 21.87 -30.12
CA SER A 319 12.59 22.99 -30.39
C SER A 319 11.83 24.29 -30.61
N ASN A 320 12.56 25.42 -30.58
CA ASN A 320 12.02 26.77 -30.78
C ASN A 320 10.85 27.09 -29.83
N LEU A 321 10.90 26.59 -28.59
CA LEU A 321 9.89 26.91 -27.60
C LEU A 321 9.95 28.37 -27.21
N SER A 322 8.85 29.09 -27.43
CA SER A 322 8.65 30.49 -27.05
C SER A 322 7.33 30.62 -26.29
N ILE A 323 7.35 31.38 -25.22
CA ILE A 323 6.22 31.68 -24.36
C ILE A 323 6.10 33.14 -24.10
N SER A 324 4.90 33.71 -24.10
CA SER A 324 4.69 35.14 -23.84
C SER A 324 4.75 35.52 -22.37
N ALA A 325 4.56 34.57 -21.45
CA ALA A 325 4.64 34.79 -19.99
C ALA A 325 5.00 33.49 -19.29
N GLY A 326 5.59 33.57 -18.08
CA GLY A 326 6.09 32.47 -17.29
C GLY A 326 7.59 32.23 -17.50
N THR A 327 8.10 31.17 -16.85
CA THR A 327 9.51 30.79 -16.91
C THR A 327 9.65 29.32 -17.33
N ILE A 328 10.47 29.04 -18.32
CA ILE A 328 10.83 27.67 -18.69
C ILE A 328 11.78 27.16 -17.61
N ILE A 329 11.30 26.25 -16.77
CA ILE A 329 12.08 25.68 -15.66
C ILE A 329 12.78 24.38 -16.02
N LYS A 330 12.31 23.68 -17.04
CA LYS A 330 12.92 22.47 -17.56
C LYS A 330 12.66 22.34 -19.06
N GLN A 331 13.68 21.96 -19.82
CA GLN A 331 13.55 21.65 -21.22
C GLN A 331 14.55 20.56 -21.62
N SER A 332 14.06 19.57 -22.35
CA SER A 332 14.83 18.51 -22.99
C SER A 332 14.32 18.30 -24.40
N ALA A 333 14.86 17.29 -25.12
CA ALA A 333 14.41 16.97 -26.48
C ALA A 333 12.91 16.65 -26.56
N ASP A 334 12.35 16.00 -25.53
CA ASP A 334 10.98 15.46 -25.59
C ASP A 334 10.06 16.00 -24.50
N TYR A 335 10.54 16.96 -23.71
CA TYR A 335 9.84 17.49 -22.56
C TYR A 335 10.16 18.97 -22.31
N ALA A 336 9.14 19.77 -22.04
CA ALA A 336 9.31 21.12 -21.53
C ALA A 336 8.32 21.39 -20.38
N GLU A 337 8.75 22.17 -19.41
CA GLU A 337 7.94 22.58 -18.26
C GLU A 337 8.06 24.09 -18.06
N VAL A 338 6.92 24.75 -18.04
CA VAL A 338 6.79 26.20 -17.87
C VAL A 338 6.07 26.46 -16.57
N GLU A 339 6.71 27.23 -15.69
CA GLU A 339 6.14 27.67 -14.42
C GLU A 339 5.61 29.09 -14.53
N LEU A 340 4.42 29.32 -13.98
CA LEU A 340 3.79 30.62 -13.95
C LEU A 340 2.85 30.79 -12.76
N ASN A 341 2.64 32.01 -12.33
CA ASN A 341 1.63 32.33 -11.34
C ASN A 341 0.37 32.86 -12.03
N VAL A 342 -0.79 32.27 -11.73
CA VAL A 342 -2.08 32.66 -12.31
C VAL A 342 -2.71 33.72 -11.41
N PRO A 343 -2.89 34.96 -11.90
CA PRO A 343 -3.34 36.10 -11.08
C PRO A 343 -4.85 36.34 -11.14
N GLY A 344 -5.65 35.41 -11.63
CA GLY A 344 -7.10 35.51 -11.91
C GLY A 344 -7.43 35.04 -13.32
N VAL A 345 -7.19 35.87 -14.32
CA VAL A 345 -7.33 35.51 -15.73
C VAL A 345 -6.02 35.83 -16.45
N ALA A 346 -5.50 34.87 -17.20
CA ALA A 346 -4.28 35.07 -18.00
C ALA A 346 -4.44 34.37 -19.36
N LYS A 347 -3.79 34.96 -20.37
CA LYS A 347 -3.64 34.38 -21.69
C LYS A 347 -2.17 34.30 -22.03
N ILE A 348 -1.68 33.13 -22.41
CA ILE A 348 -0.28 32.91 -22.69
C ILE A 348 -0.16 32.31 -24.08
N SER A 349 0.53 33.03 -24.96
CA SER A 349 0.84 32.50 -26.28
C SER A 349 2.05 31.55 -26.19
N ILE A 350 1.90 30.36 -26.73
CA ILE A 350 2.92 29.31 -26.77
C ILE A 350 3.17 28.90 -28.20
N SER A 351 4.44 28.88 -28.60
CA SER A 351 4.85 28.36 -29.90
C SER A 351 6.06 27.44 -29.75
N PHE A 352 6.08 26.36 -30.49
CA PHE A 352 7.18 25.41 -30.55
C PHE A 352 7.10 24.54 -31.81
N SER A 353 8.12 23.77 -32.07
CA SER A 353 8.07 22.74 -33.10
C SER A 353 8.49 21.40 -32.53
N TYR A 354 7.99 20.30 -33.14
CA TYR A 354 8.31 18.95 -32.75
C TYR A 354 8.45 18.04 -34.00
N LEU A 355 9.11 16.88 -33.84
CA LEU A 355 9.31 15.91 -34.92
C LEU A 355 8.03 15.11 -35.18
N ILE A 356 7.73 14.84 -36.42
CA ILE A 356 6.69 13.88 -36.83
C ILE A 356 7.32 12.48 -36.71
N ASP A 357 6.60 11.56 -36.09
CA ASP A 357 6.96 10.13 -36.05
C ASP A 357 6.87 9.47 -37.42
#